data_15d9ae1cc88f9bdc146d1bac2ddaa6ba
#
_entry.id   15d9ae1cc88f9bdc146d1bac2ddaa6ba
#
_cell.length_a   1.000
_cell.length_b   1.000
_cell.length_c   1.000
_cell.angle_alpha   90.00
_cell.angle_beta   90.00
_cell.angle_gamma   90.00
#
_symmetry.space_group_name_H-M   'P 1'
#
loop_
_entity.id
_entity.type
_entity.pdbx_description
1 polymer ?
#
loop_
_entity_poly.entity_id
_entity_poly.type
_entity_poly.pdbx_seq_one_letter_code
_entity_poly.pdbx_strand_id
1 'polypeptide(L)'
;NIIYCKPASNLLPVAAIYGPNGGGKTNMLQALTCLISTVVKPIYDMEKTRTKLIVQQKVSCTPFLFDEKTSSEPTEFLLYFRTNGYEYRYYLSMLHDEIIAEALDRKKIGGKRTARIFDREGKVIILGSSINKASINRDVNPKMPYLSFLAINYDIPAINDAQKWFESCIIRSYANPEAELQIMLSDNKTIRRQFISALNDMG
;
A
#
# COMPACT_ATOMS: atom_id res chain seq x y z
N ASN A 1 -13.29 10.82 -15.35
CA ASN A 1 -14.52 10.53 -14.54
C ASN A 1 -14.19 9.47 -13.52
N ILE A 2 -13.75 9.87 -12.35
CA ILE A 2 -13.52 8.94 -11.21
C ILE A 2 -14.90 8.47 -10.76
N ILE A 3 -15.19 7.19 -10.98
CA ILE A 3 -16.43 6.58 -10.49
C ILE A 3 -16.31 6.49 -8.96
N TYR A 4 -17.06 7.34 -8.26
CA TYR A 4 -17.18 7.28 -6.81
C TYR A 4 -18.05 6.07 -6.41
N CYS A 5 -17.45 4.90 -6.28
CA CYS A 5 -18.13 3.80 -5.61
C CYS A 5 -18.25 4.17 -4.12
N LYS A 6 -19.48 4.14 -3.59
CA LYS A 6 -19.68 4.27 -2.13
C LYS A 6 -18.98 3.08 -1.46
N PRO A 7 -18.06 3.30 -0.53
CA PRO A 7 -17.44 2.19 0.17
C PRO A 7 -18.53 1.40 0.91
N ALA A 8 -18.39 0.08 0.89
CA ALA A 8 -19.32 -0.80 1.60
C ALA A 8 -19.35 -0.45 3.09
N SER A 9 -20.54 -0.37 3.68
CA SER A 9 -20.69 -0.14 5.11
C SER A 9 -20.09 -1.27 5.96
N ASN A 10 -20.00 -2.47 5.42
CA ASN A 10 -19.46 -3.66 6.06
C ASN A 10 -18.23 -4.18 5.32
N LEU A 11 -17.20 -4.52 6.09
CA LEU A 11 -16.01 -5.20 5.59
C LEU A 11 -16.10 -6.68 5.92
N LEU A 12 -15.69 -7.52 4.99
CA LEU A 12 -15.56 -8.95 5.23
C LEU A 12 -14.24 -9.23 5.98
N PRO A 13 -14.27 -10.05 7.03
CA PRO A 13 -13.04 -10.45 7.73
C PRO A 13 -12.16 -11.38 6.89
N VAL A 14 -12.76 -12.11 5.96
CA VAL A 14 -12.09 -13.06 5.06
C VAL A 14 -12.76 -13.02 3.70
N ALA A 15 -11.96 -13.07 2.65
CA ALA A 15 -12.43 -13.30 1.28
C ALA A 15 -11.60 -14.42 0.65
N ALA A 16 -12.27 -15.38 -0.02
CA ALA A 16 -11.62 -16.43 -0.79
C ALA A 16 -11.90 -16.21 -2.28
N ILE A 17 -10.83 -16.26 -3.11
CA ILE A 17 -10.90 -16.01 -4.54
C ILE A 17 -10.65 -17.33 -5.27
N TYR A 18 -11.64 -17.80 -6.00
CA TYR A 18 -11.60 -19.03 -6.79
C TYR A 18 -11.74 -18.69 -8.28
N GLY A 19 -11.22 -19.55 -9.13
CA GLY A 19 -11.36 -19.44 -10.58
C GLY A 19 -10.41 -20.37 -11.33
N PRO A 20 -10.57 -20.51 -12.65
CA PRO A 20 -9.70 -21.35 -13.48
C PRO A 20 -8.25 -20.88 -13.49
N ASN A 21 -7.34 -21.76 -13.87
CA ASN A 21 -5.95 -21.38 -14.11
C ASN A 21 -5.90 -20.35 -15.25
N GLY A 22 -5.07 -19.33 -15.11
CA GLY A 22 -5.02 -18.19 -16.05
C GLY A 22 -6.09 -17.10 -15.82
N GLY A 23 -7.03 -17.29 -14.87
CA GLY A 23 -8.10 -16.32 -14.57
C GLY A 23 -7.68 -15.06 -13.79
N GLY A 24 -6.39 -14.74 -13.72
CA GLY A 24 -5.92 -13.47 -13.14
C GLY A 24 -5.84 -13.42 -11.61
N LYS A 25 -6.10 -14.52 -10.88
CA LYS A 25 -6.04 -14.55 -9.39
C LYS A 25 -4.71 -14.04 -8.84
N THR A 26 -3.61 -14.53 -9.39
CA THR A 26 -2.25 -14.14 -9.01
C THR A 26 -1.98 -12.69 -9.36
N ASN A 27 -2.48 -12.21 -10.49
CA ASN A 27 -2.31 -10.81 -10.92
C ASN A 27 -2.95 -9.83 -9.93
N MET A 28 -4.09 -10.20 -9.34
CA MET A 28 -4.74 -9.36 -8.31
C MET A 28 -3.86 -9.23 -7.05
N LEU A 29 -3.24 -10.32 -6.59
CA LEU A 29 -2.31 -10.27 -5.47
C LEU A 29 -1.02 -9.51 -5.83
N GLN A 30 -0.51 -9.68 -7.05
CA GLN A 30 0.65 -8.96 -7.55
C GLN A 30 0.38 -7.46 -7.65
N ALA A 31 -0.81 -7.05 -8.11
CA ALA A 31 -1.21 -5.65 -8.15
C ALA A 31 -1.26 -5.03 -6.74
N LEU A 32 -1.82 -5.76 -5.76
CA LEU A 32 -1.83 -5.30 -4.37
C LEU A 32 -0.40 -5.23 -3.80
N THR A 33 0.44 -6.21 -4.09
CA THR A 33 1.87 -6.21 -3.71
C THR A 33 2.60 -5.01 -4.32
N CYS A 34 2.36 -4.71 -5.59
CA CYS A 34 2.92 -3.56 -6.27
C CYS A 34 2.54 -2.25 -5.59
N LEU A 35 1.26 -2.04 -5.32
CA LEU A 35 0.77 -0.84 -4.63
C LEU A 35 1.42 -0.68 -3.25
N ILE A 36 1.37 -1.73 -2.41
CA ILE A 36 1.93 -1.68 -1.05
C ILE A 36 3.43 -1.43 -1.10
N SER A 37 4.16 -2.15 -1.95
CA SER A 37 5.62 -1.99 -2.08
C SER A 37 5.99 -0.58 -2.55
N THR A 38 5.24 0.01 -3.47
CA THR A 38 5.47 1.38 -3.96
C THR A 38 5.37 2.39 -2.83
N VAL A 39 4.34 2.25 -1.98
CA VAL A 39 4.11 3.17 -0.85
C VAL A 39 5.10 2.96 0.30
N VAL A 40 5.47 1.72 0.58
CA VAL A 40 6.26 1.39 1.78
C VAL A 40 7.76 1.48 1.55
N LYS A 41 8.23 1.16 0.34
CA LYS A 41 9.64 1.12 -0.02
C LYS A 41 10.44 2.39 0.33
N PRO A 42 9.97 3.63 0.06
CA PRO A 42 10.74 4.83 0.38
C PRO A 42 11.11 4.95 1.86
N ILE A 43 10.27 4.46 2.77
CA ILE A 43 10.53 4.47 4.21
C ILE A 43 11.59 3.42 4.57
N TYR A 44 11.46 2.20 4.04
CA TYR A 44 12.45 1.14 4.31
C TYR A 44 13.83 1.43 3.71
N ASP A 45 13.89 2.12 2.58
CA ASP A 45 15.16 2.53 1.98
C ASP A 45 15.92 3.54 2.87
N MET A 46 15.20 4.32 3.70
CA MET A 46 15.78 5.27 4.66
C MET A 46 16.18 4.60 5.99
N GLU A 47 15.41 3.61 6.43
CA GLU A 47 15.72 2.83 7.64
C GLU A 47 16.75 1.74 7.32
N LYS A 48 18.03 2.10 7.19
CA LYS A 48 19.15 1.20 6.83
C LYS A 48 19.31 -0.07 7.70
N THR A 49 18.47 -0.28 8.71
CA THR A 49 18.70 -1.27 9.78
C THR A 49 17.64 -2.37 9.87
N ARG A 50 16.50 -2.28 9.22
CA ARG A 50 15.42 -3.29 9.40
C ARG A 50 14.88 -3.83 8.09
N THR A 51 15.03 -5.13 7.93
CA THR A 51 14.24 -5.99 7.04
C THR A 51 14.53 -5.85 5.55
N LYS A 52 15.79 -6.05 5.16
CA LYS A 52 16.21 -6.26 3.74
C LYS A 52 15.45 -7.39 3.01
N LEU A 53 14.67 -8.21 3.71
CA LEU A 53 14.15 -9.46 3.17
C LEU A 53 12.75 -9.35 2.55
N ILE A 54 11.88 -8.45 3.03
CA ILE A 54 10.48 -8.35 2.52
C ILE A 54 10.37 -7.44 1.30
N VAL A 55 11.23 -6.44 1.17
CA VAL A 55 11.19 -5.42 0.11
C VAL A 55 12.21 -5.66 -1.01
N GLN A 56 13.06 -6.68 -0.90
CA GLN A 56 14.09 -6.98 -1.92
C GLN A 56 13.55 -7.56 -3.23
N GLN A 57 12.33 -8.05 -3.28
CA GLN A 57 11.70 -8.31 -4.57
C GLN A 57 11.33 -6.96 -5.19
N LYS A 58 12.08 -6.56 -6.21
CA LYS A 58 11.70 -5.48 -7.11
C LYS A 58 10.39 -5.87 -7.77
N VAL A 59 9.28 -5.59 -7.11
CA VAL A 59 7.95 -5.79 -7.69
C VAL A 59 7.80 -4.71 -8.75
N SER A 60 8.10 -5.09 -9.98
CA SER A 60 7.82 -4.26 -11.14
C SER A 60 6.32 -4.27 -11.37
N CYS A 61 5.70 -3.11 -11.39
CA CYS A 61 4.33 -2.96 -11.89
C CYS A 61 4.37 -3.08 -13.41
N THR A 62 4.46 -4.31 -13.90
CA THR A 62 4.50 -4.57 -15.33
C THR A 62 3.07 -4.48 -15.88
N PRO A 63 2.80 -3.60 -16.86
CA PRO A 63 1.49 -3.54 -17.51
C PRO A 63 1.19 -4.86 -18.25
N PHE A 64 -0.07 -5.06 -18.62
CA PHE A 64 -0.47 -6.22 -19.40
C PHE A 64 0.18 -6.17 -20.79
N LEU A 65 1.10 -7.10 -21.06
CA LEU A 65 1.98 -7.05 -22.24
C LEU A 65 1.34 -7.57 -23.53
N PHE A 66 0.15 -8.17 -23.47
CA PHE A 66 -0.52 -8.73 -24.64
C PHE A 66 -1.43 -7.74 -25.37
N ASP A 67 -1.47 -6.49 -24.92
CA ASP A 67 -2.17 -5.39 -25.58
C ASP A 67 -1.21 -4.21 -25.75
N GLU A 68 -0.98 -3.79 -26.99
CA GLU A 68 -0.06 -2.68 -27.33
C GLU A 68 -0.47 -1.36 -26.66
N LYS A 69 -1.78 -1.14 -26.43
CA LYS A 69 -2.29 0.08 -25.81
C LYS A 69 -1.98 0.15 -24.32
N THR A 70 -2.04 -0.95 -23.61
CA THR A 70 -1.84 -0.98 -22.13
C THR A 70 -0.42 -0.63 -21.72
N SER A 71 0.56 -0.77 -22.60
CA SER A 71 1.95 -0.38 -22.30
C SER A 71 2.14 1.14 -22.20
N SER A 72 1.26 1.91 -22.83
CA SER A 72 1.26 3.39 -22.85
C SER A 72 0.21 4.02 -21.92
N GLU A 73 -0.65 3.22 -21.30
CA GLU A 73 -1.66 3.68 -20.36
C GLU A 73 -1.17 3.56 -18.91
N PRO A 74 -1.55 4.49 -18.03
CA PRO A 74 -1.17 4.40 -16.63
C PRO A 74 -1.85 3.22 -15.93
N THR A 75 -1.14 2.59 -15.02
CA THR A 75 -1.71 1.61 -14.09
C THR A 75 -2.34 2.35 -12.92
N GLU A 76 -3.61 2.11 -12.67
CA GLU A 76 -4.39 2.80 -11.64
C GLU A 76 -4.77 1.88 -10.50
N PHE A 77 -4.64 2.39 -9.28
CA PHE A 77 -5.03 1.73 -8.04
C PHE A 77 -6.02 2.60 -7.29
N LEU A 78 -7.11 1.99 -6.83
CA LEU A 78 -8.06 2.62 -5.94
C LEU A 78 -8.34 1.68 -4.76
N LEU A 79 -7.93 2.10 -3.56
CA LEU A 79 -8.01 1.31 -2.36
C LEU A 79 -8.81 2.02 -1.28
N TYR A 80 -9.73 1.28 -0.64
CA TYR A 80 -10.42 1.72 0.57
C TYR A 80 -9.99 0.86 1.74
N PHE A 81 -9.64 1.50 2.85
CA PHE A 81 -9.23 0.82 4.07
C PHE A 81 -9.67 1.58 5.32
N ARG A 82 -9.64 0.92 6.47
CA ARG A 82 -10.04 1.51 7.75
C ARG A 82 -8.91 1.40 8.76
N THR A 83 -8.63 2.51 9.43
CA THR A 83 -7.68 2.56 10.54
C THR A 83 -8.06 3.71 11.48
N ASN A 84 -7.81 3.55 12.79
CA ASN A 84 -7.99 4.57 13.82
C ASN A 84 -9.33 5.35 13.78
N GLY A 85 -10.43 4.63 13.50
CA GLY A 85 -11.78 5.21 13.47
C GLY A 85 -12.12 5.99 12.19
N TYR A 86 -11.26 5.92 11.18
CA TYR A 86 -11.46 6.55 9.87
C TYR A 86 -11.46 5.51 8.76
N GLU A 87 -12.21 5.82 7.71
CA GLU A 87 -12.17 5.17 6.42
C GLU A 87 -11.36 6.07 5.48
N TYR A 88 -10.34 5.49 4.86
CA TYR A 88 -9.47 6.14 3.91
C TYR A 88 -9.78 5.67 2.50
N ARG A 89 -9.61 6.57 1.54
CA ARG A 89 -9.59 6.29 0.11
C ARG A 89 -8.26 6.76 -0.42
N TYR A 90 -7.48 5.83 -0.93
CA TYR A 90 -6.20 6.11 -1.56
C TYR A 90 -6.27 5.78 -3.05
N TYR A 91 -5.88 6.74 -3.87
CA TYR A 91 -5.78 6.60 -5.32
C TYR A 91 -4.33 6.84 -5.73
N LEU A 92 -3.81 5.99 -6.61
CA LEU A 92 -2.49 6.09 -7.20
C LEU A 92 -2.57 5.72 -8.68
N SER A 93 -2.03 6.57 -9.55
CA SER A 93 -1.87 6.34 -10.99
C SER A 93 -0.40 6.46 -11.36
N MET A 94 0.15 5.45 -12.03
CA MET A 94 1.58 5.33 -12.36
C MET A 94 1.78 4.97 -13.81
N LEU A 95 2.79 5.58 -14.43
CA LEU A 95 3.25 5.23 -15.77
C LEU A 95 4.78 5.19 -15.77
N HIS A 96 5.39 4.08 -16.20
CA HIS A 96 6.84 3.87 -16.27
C HIS A 96 7.57 4.26 -14.96
N ASP A 97 7.07 3.79 -13.81
CA ASP A 97 7.58 4.10 -12.46
C ASP A 97 7.38 5.58 -12.01
N GLU A 98 6.76 6.44 -12.81
CA GLU A 98 6.43 7.80 -12.43
C GLU A 98 4.99 7.90 -11.95
N ILE A 99 4.76 8.71 -10.93
CA ILE A 99 3.43 8.97 -10.38
C ILE A 99 2.78 10.08 -11.18
N ILE A 100 1.72 9.72 -11.89
CA ILE A 100 0.92 10.62 -12.71
C ILE A 100 -0.12 11.34 -11.86
N ALA A 101 -0.78 10.58 -10.97
CA ALA A 101 -1.74 11.15 -10.03
C ALA A 101 -1.76 10.38 -8.73
N GLU A 102 -2.03 11.08 -7.62
CA GLU A 102 -2.13 10.47 -6.30
C GLU A 102 -3.11 11.30 -5.43
N ALA A 103 -3.97 10.63 -4.70
CA ALA A 103 -4.90 11.32 -3.80
C ALA A 103 -5.17 10.52 -2.54
N LEU A 104 -5.31 11.22 -1.43
CA LEU A 104 -5.73 10.65 -0.16
C LEU A 104 -6.92 11.40 0.41
N ASP A 105 -8.00 10.70 0.63
CA ASP A 105 -9.18 11.17 1.31
C ASP A 105 -9.39 10.39 2.60
N ARG A 106 -10.04 11.01 3.60
CA ARG A 106 -10.51 10.29 4.78
C ARG A 106 -11.91 10.73 5.21
N LYS A 107 -12.62 9.81 5.83
CA LYS A 107 -13.95 10.02 6.39
C LYS A 107 -14.03 9.35 7.76
N LYS A 108 -14.54 10.03 8.78
CA LYS A 108 -14.79 9.39 10.07
C LYS A 108 -15.84 8.29 9.88
N ILE A 109 -15.61 7.10 10.47
CA ILE A 109 -16.58 6.00 10.42
C ILE A 109 -17.90 6.49 11.05
N GLY A 110 -19.03 6.28 10.35
CA GLY A 110 -20.33 6.83 10.74
C GLY A 110 -20.53 8.32 10.40
N GLY A 111 -19.49 9.03 10.00
CA GLY A 111 -19.58 10.44 9.58
C GLY A 111 -20.14 10.61 8.17
N LYS A 112 -20.59 11.82 7.85
CA LYS A 112 -21.14 12.15 6.52
C LYS A 112 -20.13 12.89 5.62
N ARG A 113 -19.14 13.55 6.19
CA ARG A 113 -18.20 14.41 5.46
C ARG A 113 -16.91 13.66 5.16
N THR A 114 -16.49 13.70 3.89
CA THR A 114 -15.16 13.27 3.44
C THR A 114 -14.24 14.49 3.39
N ALA A 115 -13.05 14.36 3.96
CA ALA A 115 -12.01 15.39 3.90
C ALA A 115 -10.92 14.93 2.93
N ARG A 116 -10.59 15.76 1.95
CA ARG A 116 -9.38 15.61 1.14
C ARG A 116 -8.18 15.93 2.03
N ILE A 117 -7.20 15.02 2.04
CA ILE A 117 -5.91 15.25 2.71
C ILE A 117 -4.95 15.89 1.72
N PHE A 118 -4.77 15.27 0.56
CA PHE A 118 -4.04 15.86 -0.56
C PHE A 118 -4.56 15.31 -1.90
N ASP A 119 -4.23 16.05 -2.97
CA ASP A 119 -4.45 15.68 -4.35
C ASP A 119 -3.22 16.08 -5.15
N ARG A 120 -2.67 15.17 -5.92
CA ARG A 120 -1.50 15.38 -6.77
C ARG A 120 -1.83 15.01 -8.20
N GLU A 121 -1.52 15.89 -9.14
CA GLU A 121 -1.55 15.65 -10.56
C GLU A 121 -0.22 16.11 -11.16
N GLY A 122 0.62 15.16 -11.52
CA GLY A 122 2.00 15.39 -11.92
C GLY A 122 2.79 16.15 -10.84
N LYS A 123 3.15 17.41 -11.15
CA LYS A 123 3.87 18.32 -10.23
C LYS A 123 2.93 19.21 -9.40
N VAL A 124 1.65 19.25 -9.75
CA VAL A 124 0.67 20.08 -9.04
C VAL A 124 0.16 19.31 -7.83
N ILE A 125 0.36 19.88 -6.62
CA ILE A 125 -0.08 19.29 -5.37
C ILE A 125 -0.99 20.27 -4.63
N ILE A 126 -2.21 19.83 -4.36
CA ILE A 126 -3.22 20.57 -3.62
C ILE A 126 -3.40 19.92 -2.25
N LEU A 127 -3.20 20.68 -1.19
CA LEU A 127 -3.35 20.22 0.19
C LEU A 127 -4.76 20.51 0.71
N GLY A 128 -5.34 19.53 1.39
CA GLY A 128 -6.61 19.70 2.07
C GLY A 128 -6.55 20.66 3.26
N SER A 129 -7.72 21.10 3.72
CA SER A 129 -7.82 22.08 4.82
C SER A 129 -7.30 21.56 6.17
N SER A 130 -7.23 20.24 6.33
CA SER A 130 -6.76 19.59 7.57
C SER A 130 -5.24 19.55 7.71
N ILE A 131 -4.48 19.96 6.69
CA ILE A 131 -3.02 20.01 6.72
C ILE A 131 -2.57 21.47 6.81
N ASN A 132 -1.57 21.76 7.64
CA ASN A 132 -0.98 23.08 7.71
C ASN A 132 -0.20 23.38 6.40
N LYS A 133 -0.77 24.25 5.56
CA LYS A 133 -0.31 24.49 4.19
C LYS A 133 1.01 25.25 4.09
N ALA A 134 1.36 26.04 5.10
CA ALA A 134 2.48 26.98 5.01
C ALA A 134 3.86 26.30 5.11
N SER A 135 3.95 25.17 5.80
CA SER A 135 5.21 24.49 6.09
C SER A 135 5.44 23.21 5.27
N ILE A 136 4.48 22.80 4.45
CA ILE A 136 4.56 21.52 3.72
C ILE A 136 5.14 21.75 2.32
N ASN A 137 6.26 21.08 2.05
CA ASN A 137 6.89 21.09 0.73
C ASN A 137 6.03 20.30 -0.28
N ARG A 138 5.90 20.85 -1.49
CA ARG A 138 5.17 20.24 -2.61
C ARG A 138 6.09 19.82 -3.74
N ASP A 139 7.40 20.06 -3.60
CA ASP A 139 8.38 19.58 -4.57
C ASP A 139 8.85 18.18 -4.14
N VAL A 140 8.43 17.18 -4.90
CA VAL A 140 8.71 15.76 -4.63
C VAL A 140 9.17 15.06 -5.90
N ASN A 141 10.08 14.10 -5.74
CA ASN A 141 10.51 13.27 -6.85
C ASN A 141 9.31 12.62 -7.55
N PRO A 142 9.22 12.66 -8.90
CA PRO A 142 8.12 12.05 -9.65
C PRO A 142 7.89 10.57 -9.35
N LYS A 143 8.92 9.83 -8.94
CA LYS A 143 8.86 8.40 -8.63
C LYS A 143 8.50 8.10 -7.17
N MET A 144 8.39 9.13 -6.33
CA MET A 144 8.10 8.97 -4.90
C MET A 144 6.63 9.28 -4.61
N PRO A 145 5.86 8.36 -3.98
CA PRO A 145 4.52 8.66 -3.49
C PRO A 145 4.53 9.83 -2.52
N TYR A 146 3.59 10.74 -2.70
CA TYR A 146 3.48 11.91 -1.83
C TYR A 146 3.04 11.52 -0.41
N LEU A 147 2.25 10.45 -0.28
CA LEU A 147 1.93 9.83 1.02
C LEU A 147 3.22 9.48 1.79
N SER A 148 4.13 8.77 1.14
CA SER A 148 5.41 8.36 1.74
C SER A 148 6.31 9.56 2.03
N PHE A 149 6.37 10.52 1.11
CA PHE A 149 7.11 11.77 1.32
C PHE A 149 6.62 12.51 2.56
N LEU A 150 5.30 12.65 2.71
CA LEU A 150 4.71 13.31 3.88
C LEU A 150 4.96 12.54 5.17
N ALA A 151 4.86 11.20 5.15
CA ALA A 151 5.11 10.35 6.31
C ALA A 151 6.57 10.42 6.80
N ILE A 152 7.52 10.57 5.88
CA ILE A 152 8.96 10.69 6.20
C ILE A 152 9.29 12.06 6.81
N ASN A 153 8.71 13.13 6.27
CA ASN A 153 9.17 14.48 6.56
C ASN A 153 8.30 15.24 7.55
N TYR A 154 7.07 14.76 7.83
CA TYR A 154 6.10 15.50 8.65
C TYR A 154 5.34 14.57 9.59
N ASP A 155 5.10 15.04 10.82
CA ASP A 155 4.24 14.34 11.78
C ASP A 155 2.78 14.79 11.62
N ILE A 156 2.08 14.17 10.68
CA ILE A 156 0.67 14.45 10.37
C ILE A 156 -0.15 13.19 10.70
N PRO A 157 -1.03 13.22 11.72
CA PRO A 157 -1.74 12.02 12.18
C PRO A 157 -2.47 11.26 11.06
N ALA A 158 -3.13 11.96 10.13
CA ALA A 158 -3.84 11.34 9.02
C ALA A 158 -2.92 10.61 8.03
N ILE A 159 -1.72 11.15 7.81
CA ILE A 159 -0.69 10.56 6.97
C ILE A 159 -0.07 9.36 7.67
N ASN A 160 0.30 9.52 8.94
CA ASN A 160 0.92 8.46 9.75
C ASN A 160 -0.01 7.25 9.90
N ASP A 161 -1.32 7.49 10.10
CA ASP A 161 -2.33 6.41 10.16
C ASP A 161 -2.41 5.65 8.84
N ALA A 162 -2.47 6.35 7.71
CA ALA A 162 -2.52 5.73 6.39
C ALA A 162 -1.24 4.95 6.11
N GLN A 163 -0.08 5.53 6.37
CA GLN A 163 1.23 4.91 6.14
C GLN A 163 1.41 3.64 6.98
N LYS A 164 1.09 3.69 8.29
CA LYS A 164 1.14 2.52 9.18
C LYS A 164 0.22 1.40 8.74
N TRP A 165 -0.93 1.73 8.14
CA TRP A 165 -1.81 0.73 7.59
C TRP A 165 -1.12 -0.03 6.44
N PHE A 166 -0.48 0.68 5.48
CA PHE A 166 0.30 0.04 4.41
C PHE A 166 1.45 -0.82 4.95
N GLU A 167 2.18 -0.33 5.95
CA GLU A 167 3.27 -1.07 6.61
C GLU A 167 2.78 -2.32 7.36
N SER A 168 1.52 -2.33 7.83
CA SER A 168 0.92 -3.48 8.51
C SER A 168 0.43 -4.56 7.55
N CYS A 169 0.35 -4.28 6.24
CA CYS A 169 -0.09 -5.26 5.24
C CYS A 169 0.97 -6.34 5.05
N ILE A 170 0.56 -7.59 5.20
CA ILE A 170 1.43 -8.76 4.99
C ILE A 170 0.91 -9.54 3.80
N ILE A 171 1.73 -9.62 2.74
CA ILE A 171 1.44 -10.45 1.56
C ILE A 171 2.42 -11.63 1.57
N ARG A 172 1.88 -12.84 1.53
CA ARG A 172 2.68 -14.06 1.57
C ARG A 172 2.43 -14.92 0.33
N SER A 173 3.48 -15.48 -0.21
CA SER A 173 3.41 -16.49 -1.25
C SER A 173 3.85 -17.83 -0.67
N TYR A 174 3.00 -18.83 -0.73
CA TYR A 174 3.35 -20.18 -0.30
C TYR A 174 4.09 -20.98 -1.40
N ALA A 175 4.50 -20.34 -2.47
CA ALA A 175 5.33 -20.98 -3.49
C ALA A 175 6.74 -21.31 -2.98
N ASN A 176 7.23 -20.61 -1.96
CA ASN A 176 8.50 -20.91 -1.28
C ASN A 176 8.33 -20.76 0.25
N PRO A 177 7.66 -21.73 0.91
CA PRO A 177 7.35 -21.65 2.34
C PRO A 177 8.61 -21.65 3.22
N GLU A 178 9.72 -22.23 2.75
CA GLU A 178 10.96 -22.32 3.49
C GLU A 178 11.63 -20.94 3.67
N ALA A 179 11.68 -20.14 2.61
CA ALA A 179 12.20 -18.78 2.67
C ALA A 179 11.34 -17.88 3.59
N GLU A 180 10.02 -18.01 3.55
CA GLU A 180 9.11 -17.27 4.43
C GLU A 180 9.24 -17.69 5.90
N LEU A 181 9.40 -18.98 6.16
CA LEU A 181 9.68 -19.49 7.50
C LEU A 181 11.00 -18.95 8.04
N GLN A 182 12.05 -18.90 7.24
CA GLN A 182 13.33 -18.31 7.64
C GLN A 182 13.18 -16.85 8.03
N ILE A 183 12.42 -16.06 7.27
CA ILE A 183 12.14 -14.66 7.57
C ILE A 183 11.38 -14.52 8.89
N MET A 184 10.31 -15.29 9.08
CA MET A 184 9.52 -15.27 10.33
C MET A 184 10.34 -15.64 11.57
N LEU A 185 11.27 -16.59 11.43
CA LEU A 185 12.08 -17.10 12.54
C LEU A 185 13.30 -16.25 12.84
N SER A 186 13.79 -15.45 11.87
CA SER A 186 14.97 -14.60 12.05
C SER A 186 14.69 -13.33 12.85
N ASP A 187 13.50 -12.74 12.68
CA ASP A 187 13.21 -11.39 13.16
C ASP A 187 12.55 -11.32 14.55
N ASN A 188 11.99 -12.41 15.08
CA ASN A 188 11.26 -12.37 16.34
C ASN A 188 11.50 -13.58 17.23
N LYS A 189 12.30 -13.39 18.28
CA LYS A 189 12.60 -14.43 19.29
C LYS A 189 11.33 -15.02 19.94
N THR A 190 10.28 -14.23 20.09
CA THR A 190 9.01 -14.66 20.68
C THR A 190 8.25 -15.57 19.73
N ILE A 191 8.13 -15.19 18.46
CA ILE A 191 7.50 -16.01 17.41
C ILE A 191 8.27 -17.32 17.25
N ARG A 192 9.60 -17.27 17.24
CA ARG A 192 10.45 -18.47 17.18
C ARG A 192 10.18 -19.44 18.33
N ARG A 193 10.03 -18.94 19.57
CA ARG A 193 9.71 -19.77 20.74
C ARG A 193 8.32 -20.40 20.64
N GLN A 194 7.33 -19.62 20.23
CA GLN A 194 5.95 -20.10 20.02
C GLN A 194 5.89 -21.17 18.93
N PHE A 195 6.62 -20.96 17.83
CA PHE A 195 6.70 -21.94 16.73
C PHE A 195 7.35 -23.25 17.18
N ILE A 196 8.49 -23.18 17.91
CA ILE A 196 9.16 -24.36 18.47
C ILE A 196 8.25 -25.09 19.47
N SER A 197 7.52 -24.36 20.32
CA SER A 197 6.55 -24.96 21.24
C SER A 197 5.46 -25.69 20.49
N ALA A 198 4.85 -25.07 19.48
CA ALA A 198 3.81 -25.69 18.67
C ALA A 198 4.30 -26.95 17.91
N LEU A 199 5.54 -26.95 17.42
CA LEU A 199 6.13 -28.15 16.80
C LEU A 199 6.33 -29.29 17.80
N ASN A 200 6.79 -28.97 19.02
CA ASN A 200 6.95 -29.98 20.08
C ASN A 200 5.60 -30.57 20.54
N ASP A 201 4.53 -29.77 20.46
CA ASP A 201 3.16 -30.21 20.82
C ASP A 201 2.52 -31.09 19.74
N MET A 202 3.07 -31.07 18.52
CA MET A 202 2.57 -31.87 17.38
C MET A 202 3.28 -33.24 17.20
N GLY A 203 4.31 -33.51 17.96
CA GLY A 203 4.99 -34.77 17.87
C GLY A 203 6.35 -34.93 18.29
#